data_5e768355e47822880102e867e46bef5a
#
_entry.id   5e768355e47822880102e867e46bef5a
#
_cell.length_a   1.000
_cell.length_b   1.000
_cell.length_c   1.000
_cell.angle_alpha   90.00
_cell.angle_beta   90.00
_cell.angle_gamma   90.00
#
_symmetry.space_group_name_H-M   'P 1'
#
loop_
_entity.id
_entity.type
_entity.pdbx_description
1 polymer ?
#
loop_
_entity_poly.entity_id
_entity_poly.type
_entity_poly.pdbx_seq_one_letter_code
_entity_poly.pdbx_strand_id
1 'polypeptide(L)'
;MTSLVTRGDVVTVTPDKPAAGGRMVARHDGLVLLVSGAIPGEAARVRIERVEKSLAYAAVVEPLVAHPARRPVEIDPRCGGTVYAHLRYDEQVRLKGEVIRDALVRLGRLPTPDAIEVAPSPEDGYRMRARLHVRDGRVGYFLEGTHQICDAALTRQLLPETVRAAQLLAGDLTAAGLGDDVDMELSENRAGDERAIHLEFAPEARTPGPALLRPVPGVTGLSWSQGRGSREERVYGRPFVHDSVAGATLRRHARAFFQGNRFLLDLLVGAVTAACPDGLAIDLYAGVGLFGVCLAAGGRHRVLAVEGHAASAADLQANALPLGDAIEVVHESVERFVARPRPDGPFTLVLDPPRSGMTKDAAAGAIALGAARVVFVSCDAATFARDLRRFVDAGYRLESVRGFDLFPATAHVEALAVLAR
;
A
#
# COMPACT_ATOMS: atom_id res chain seq x y z
N MET A 1 -25.58 -11.90 26.94
CA MET A 1 -24.57 -12.91 27.28
C MET A 1 -23.39 -12.17 27.87
N THR A 2 -23.07 -12.40 29.13
CA THR A 2 -21.90 -11.85 29.81
C THR A 2 -20.68 -12.42 29.10
N SER A 3 -19.74 -11.58 28.64
CA SER A 3 -18.48 -12.05 28.05
C SER A 3 -17.77 -12.93 29.08
N LEU A 4 -17.36 -14.14 28.69
CA LEU A 4 -16.63 -15.09 29.54
C LEU A 4 -15.19 -14.64 29.81
N VAL A 5 -14.73 -13.56 29.16
CA VAL A 5 -13.39 -12.99 29.33
C VAL A 5 -13.48 -11.47 29.54
N THR A 6 -12.51 -10.95 30.30
CA THR A 6 -12.32 -9.52 30.56
C THR A 6 -10.93 -9.05 30.10
N ARG A 7 -10.75 -7.74 29.97
CA ARG A 7 -9.43 -7.18 29.67
C ARG A 7 -8.42 -7.56 30.74
N GLY A 8 -7.28 -8.08 30.33
CA GLY A 8 -6.19 -8.53 31.18
C GLY A 8 -6.16 -10.03 31.40
N ASP A 9 -7.25 -10.74 31.17
CA ASP A 9 -7.29 -12.20 31.30
C ASP A 9 -6.27 -12.86 30.35
N VAL A 10 -5.72 -13.97 30.79
CA VAL A 10 -4.80 -14.80 30.00
C VAL A 10 -5.45 -16.14 29.73
N VAL A 11 -5.68 -16.44 28.46
CA VAL A 11 -6.31 -17.69 28.02
C VAL A 11 -5.41 -18.43 27.04
N THR A 12 -5.62 -19.73 26.90
CA THR A 12 -4.92 -20.56 25.91
C THR A 12 -5.79 -20.72 24.68
N VAL A 13 -5.22 -20.48 23.50
CA VAL A 13 -5.90 -20.65 22.21
C VAL A 13 -4.95 -21.22 21.15
N THR A 14 -5.55 -21.82 20.12
CA THR A 14 -4.84 -22.21 18.88
C THR A 14 -5.52 -21.49 17.72
N PRO A 15 -4.89 -20.47 17.12
CA PRO A 15 -5.44 -19.80 15.96
C PRO A 15 -5.53 -20.70 14.74
N ASP A 16 -6.54 -20.49 13.90
CA ASP A 16 -6.81 -21.33 12.71
C ASP A 16 -6.37 -20.67 11.41
N LYS A 17 -6.49 -19.33 11.30
CA LYS A 17 -6.23 -18.65 10.05
C LYS A 17 -5.96 -17.16 10.22
N PRO A 18 -5.35 -16.51 9.21
CA PRO A 18 -5.19 -15.07 9.22
C PRO A 18 -6.52 -14.32 9.04
N ALA A 19 -6.61 -13.15 9.67
CA ALA A 19 -7.64 -12.15 9.45
C ALA A 19 -7.07 -10.91 8.77
N ALA A 20 -7.94 -10.05 8.23
CA ALA A 20 -7.54 -8.74 7.75
C ALA A 20 -6.80 -7.95 8.86
N GLY A 21 -5.76 -7.19 8.50
CA GLY A 21 -4.97 -6.43 9.44
C GLY A 21 -3.88 -7.24 10.18
N GLY A 22 -3.68 -8.54 9.84
CA GLY A 22 -2.55 -9.34 10.31
C GLY A 22 -2.74 -10.05 11.66
N ARG A 23 -3.91 -9.94 12.26
CA ARG A 23 -4.25 -10.75 13.44
C ARG A 23 -4.69 -12.14 12.99
N MET A 24 -4.54 -13.14 13.86
CA MET A 24 -4.99 -14.49 13.61
C MET A 24 -6.32 -14.75 14.31
N VAL A 25 -7.22 -15.46 13.64
CA VAL A 25 -8.52 -15.85 14.20
C VAL A 25 -8.33 -17.04 15.12
N ALA A 26 -8.83 -16.92 16.35
CA ALA A 26 -8.97 -18.03 17.29
C ALA A 26 -10.37 -18.03 17.90
N ARG A 27 -10.71 -19.10 18.63
CA ARG A 27 -11.95 -19.19 19.39
C ARG A 27 -11.67 -19.60 20.82
N HIS A 28 -12.38 -18.99 21.75
CA HIS A 28 -12.35 -19.35 23.17
C HIS A 28 -13.77 -19.29 23.71
N ASP A 29 -14.31 -20.44 24.17
CA ASP A 29 -15.67 -20.57 24.68
C ASP A 29 -16.76 -19.93 23.79
N GLY A 30 -16.62 -20.10 22.48
CA GLY A 30 -17.54 -19.54 21.47
C GLY A 30 -17.28 -18.09 21.07
N LEU A 31 -16.44 -17.35 21.80
CA LEU A 31 -16.04 -15.99 21.45
C LEU A 31 -14.94 -16.02 20.40
N VAL A 32 -15.03 -15.16 19.38
CA VAL A 32 -13.96 -14.96 18.39
C VAL A 32 -12.88 -14.08 18.99
N LEU A 33 -11.63 -14.53 18.89
CA LEU A 33 -10.45 -13.74 19.27
C LEU A 33 -9.65 -13.38 18.04
N LEU A 34 -9.25 -12.11 17.92
CA LEU A 34 -8.29 -11.60 16.95
C LEU A 34 -6.94 -11.42 17.64
N VAL A 35 -6.01 -12.34 17.37
CA VAL A 35 -4.77 -12.49 18.14
C VAL A 35 -3.59 -11.92 17.35
N SER A 36 -2.90 -10.93 17.89
CA SER A 36 -1.63 -10.42 17.34
C SER A 36 -0.45 -11.28 17.80
N GLY A 37 0.58 -11.39 16.93
CA GLY A 37 1.80 -12.15 17.23
C GLY A 37 1.64 -13.66 17.24
N ALA A 38 0.48 -14.20 16.84
CA ALA A 38 0.21 -15.63 16.76
C ALA A 38 0.53 -16.21 15.38
N ILE A 39 0.60 -17.53 15.28
CA ILE A 39 0.76 -18.29 14.03
C ILE A 39 -0.37 -19.31 13.95
N PRO A 40 -1.02 -19.52 12.78
CA PRO A 40 -2.02 -20.56 12.62
C PRO A 40 -1.49 -21.96 13.03
N GLY A 41 -2.24 -22.68 13.84
CA GLY A 41 -1.84 -23.99 14.38
C GLY A 41 -0.94 -23.96 15.61
N GLU A 42 -0.48 -22.79 16.05
CA GLU A 42 0.37 -22.61 17.23
C GLU A 42 -0.48 -22.45 18.49
N ALA A 43 -0.38 -23.38 19.44
CA ALA A 43 -0.99 -23.21 20.75
C ALA A 43 -0.23 -22.14 21.56
N ALA A 44 -0.92 -21.09 22.00
CA ALA A 44 -0.29 -19.97 22.70
C ALA A 44 -1.16 -19.47 23.87
N ARG A 45 -0.49 -18.95 24.91
CA ARG A 45 -1.14 -18.11 25.92
C ARG A 45 -1.25 -16.69 25.37
N VAL A 46 -2.47 -16.16 25.42
CA VAL A 46 -2.76 -14.83 24.90
C VAL A 46 -3.42 -13.98 25.99
N ARG A 47 -3.06 -12.69 26.02
CA ARG A 47 -3.68 -11.72 26.93
C ARG A 47 -4.76 -10.95 26.20
N ILE A 48 -5.94 -10.87 26.79
CA ILE A 48 -7.05 -10.07 26.27
C ILE A 48 -6.74 -8.58 26.43
N GLU A 49 -6.72 -7.86 25.34
CA GLU A 49 -6.43 -6.42 25.29
C GLU A 49 -7.72 -5.58 25.30
N ARG A 50 -8.73 -6.04 24.56
CA ARG A 50 -10.02 -5.34 24.41
C ARG A 50 -11.13 -6.35 24.12
N VAL A 51 -12.30 -6.14 24.71
CA VAL A 51 -13.49 -6.96 24.46
C VAL A 51 -14.56 -6.09 23.80
N GLU A 52 -15.17 -6.61 22.74
CA GLU A 52 -16.31 -6.04 22.03
C GLU A 52 -17.52 -6.98 22.14
N LYS A 53 -18.68 -6.59 21.62
CA LYS A 53 -19.93 -7.34 21.75
C LYS A 53 -19.86 -8.78 21.22
N SER A 54 -19.11 -9.02 20.14
CA SER A 54 -19.08 -10.32 19.44
C SER A 54 -17.67 -10.87 19.22
N LEU A 55 -16.63 -10.14 19.61
CA LEU A 55 -15.23 -10.54 19.47
C LEU A 55 -14.35 -9.89 20.53
N ALA A 56 -13.13 -10.40 20.72
CA ALA A 56 -12.13 -9.74 21.51
C ALA A 56 -10.79 -9.69 20.79
N TYR A 57 -9.95 -8.71 21.16
CA TYR A 57 -8.58 -8.55 20.69
C TYR A 57 -7.65 -9.08 21.76
N ALA A 58 -6.63 -9.80 21.32
CA ALA A 58 -5.64 -10.39 22.21
C ALA A 58 -4.24 -10.30 21.59
N ALA A 59 -3.22 -10.43 22.42
CA ALA A 59 -1.83 -10.53 21.98
C ALA A 59 -1.19 -11.77 22.61
N VAL A 60 -0.30 -12.42 21.87
CA VAL A 60 0.49 -13.55 22.37
C VAL A 60 1.38 -13.08 23.52
N VAL A 61 1.31 -13.78 24.65
CA VAL A 61 2.23 -13.65 25.78
C VAL A 61 3.40 -14.59 25.59
N GLU A 62 3.10 -15.86 25.28
CA GLU A 62 4.10 -16.89 25.00
C GLU A 62 3.46 -18.03 24.17
N PRO A 63 4.18 -18.63 23.22
CA PRO A 63 3.78 -19.87 22.62
C PRO A 63 3.99 -21.03 23.63
N LEU A 64 3.07 -21.98 23.67
CA LEU A 64 3.24 -23.19 24.48
C LEU A 64 4.17 -24.18 23.79
N VAL A 65 4.00 -24.33 22.49
CA VAL A 65 4.91 -25.04 21.59
C VAL A 65 5.14 -24.14 20.39
N ALA A 66 6.37 -23.65 20.24
CA ALA A 66 6.68 -22.72 19.16
C ALA A 66 6.51 -23.38 17.78
N HIS A 67 5.79 -22.72 16.90
CA HIS A 67 5.63 -23.16 15.51
C HIS A 67 6.99 -23.13 14.78
N PRO A 68 7.32 -24.11 13.89
CA PRO A 68 8.58 -24.12 13.15
C PRO A 68 8.88 -22.86 12.33
N ALA A 69 7.83 -22.14 11.92
CA ALA A 69 7.98 -20.87 11.21
C ALA A 69 8.13 -19.65 12.13
N ARG A 70 8.13 -19.83 13.45
CA ARG A 70 8.39 -18.72 14.39
C ARG A 70 9.85 -18.36 14.40
N ARG A 71 10.15 -17.06 14.30
CA ARG A 71 11.51 -16.53 14.45
C ARG A 71 11.54 -15.49 15.59
N PRO A 72 12.71 -15.30 16.25
CA PRO A 72 12.89 -14.22 17.21
C PRO A 72 12.67 -12.86 16.57
N VAL A 73 12.10 -11.92 17.30
CA VAL A 73 11.91 -10.52 16.88
C VAL A 73 12.37 -9.61 18.01
N GLU A 74 13.15 -8.61 17.65
CA GLU A 74 13.61 -7.57 18.57
C GLU A 74 12.70 -6.32 18.56
N ILE A 75 11.75 -6.26 17.63
CA ILE A 75 10.85 -5.11 17.46
C ILE A 75 9.46 -5.40 18.03
N ASP A 76 8.85 -4.38 18.63
CA ASP A 76 7.45 -4.48 19.08
C ASP A 76 6.53 -4.77 17.88
N PRO A 77 5.74 -5.86 17.90
CA PRO A 77 4.85 -6.21 16.78
C PRO A 77 3.76 -5.17 16.51
N ARG A 78 3.53 -4.22 17.43
CA ARG A 78 2.65 -3.08 17.23
C ARG A 78 3.30 -1.95 16.44
N CYS A 79 4.60 -2.04 16.16
CA CYS A 79 5.28 -1.08 15.30
C CYS A 79 4.74 -1.18 13.87
N GLY A 80 4.49 -0.04 13.25
CA GLY A 80 3.95 0.01 11.90
C GLY A 80 4.80 -0.75 10.89
N GLY A 81 4.17 -1.73 10.22
CA GLY A 81 4.84 -2.52 9.19
C GLY A 81 5.60 -3.76 9.69
N THR A 82 5.38 -4.24 10.91
CA THR A 82 6.10 -5.39 11.50
C THR A 82 5.20 -6.50 12.05
N VAL A 83 3.92 -6.45 11.76
CA VAL A 83 2.92 -7.36 12.34
C VAL A 83 3.21 -8.85 12.05
N TYR A 84 3.93 -9.17 10.97
CA TYR A 84 4.38 -10.52 10.61
C TYR A 84 5.89 -10.74 10.82
N ALA A 85 6.59 -9.82 11.46
CA ALA A 85 8.04 -9.95 11.68
C ALA A 85 8.43 -11.22 12.45
N HIS A 86 7.54 -11.77 13.29
CA HIS A 86 7.72 -13.00 14.04
C HIS A 86 7.59 -14.29 13.20
N LEU A 87 7.22 -14.16 11.92
CA LEU A 87 7.09 -15.28 10.99
C LEU A 87 8.33 -15.38 10.08
N ARG A 88 8.79 -16.58 9.78
CA ARG A 88 9.72 -16.80 8.67
C ARG A 88 9.08 -16.30 7.38
N TYR A 89 9.91 -15.81 6.47
CA TYR A 89 9.43 -15.12 5.29
C TYR A 89 8.60 -16.00 4.34
N ASP A 90 8.99 -17.26 4.18
CA ASP A 90 8.24 -18.27 3.40
C ASP A 90 6.79 -18.41 3.91
N GLU A 91 6.62 -18.41 5.23
CA GLU A 91 5.30 -18.48 5.86
C GLU A 91 4.50 -17.18 5.70
N GLN A 92 5.14 -16.02 5.73
CA GLN A 92 4.47 -14.74 5.43
C GLN A 92 3.87 -14.76 4.02
N VAL A 93 4.64 -15.21 3.02
CA VAL A 93 4.21 -15.30 1.61
C VAL A 93 3.04 -16.29 1.48
N ARG A 94 3.13 -17.45 2.12
CA ARG A 94 2.06 -18.46 2.14
C ARG A 94 0.75 -17.90 2.71
N LEU A 95 0.81 -17.26 3.88
CA LEU A 95 -0.36 -16.67 4.53
C LEU A 95 -1.00 -15.55 3.69
N LYS A 96 -0.21 -14.76 2.97
CA LYS A 96 -0.72 -13.74 2.04
C LYS A 96 -1.51 -14.35 0.89
N GLY A 97 -1.06 -15.46 0.34
CA GLY A 97 -1.81 -16.23 -0.65
C GLY A 97 -3.14 -16.74 -0.09
N GLU A 98 -3.14 -17.23 1.14
CA GLU A 98 -4.36 -17.66 1.84
C GLU A 98 -5.33 -16.51 2.08
N VAL A 99 -4.85 -15.32 2.45
CA VAL A 99 -5.71 -14.12 2.63
C VAL A 99 -6.43 -13.76 1.34
N ILE A 100 -5.72 -13.73 0.19
CA ILE A 100 -6.35 -13.47 -1.11
C ILE A 100 -7.40 -14.55 -1.40
N ARG A 101 -7.02 -15.83 -1.26
CA ARG A 101 -7.92 -16.96 -1.53
C ARG A 101 -9.18 -16.93 -0.64
N ASP A 102 -9.02 -16.75 0.68
CA ASP A 102 -10.14 -16.67 1.63
C ASP A 102 -11.10 -15.54 1.27
N ALA A 103 -10.58 -14.37 0.88
CA ALA A 103 -11.39 -13.25 0.44
C ALA A 103 -12.18 -13.57 -0.84
N LEU A 104 -11.52 -14.14 -1.86
CA LEU A 104 -12.18 -14.52 -3.12
C LEU A 104 -13.27 -15.56 -2.92
N VAL A 105 -13.03 -16.59 -2.11
CA VAL A 105 -13.99 -17.65 -1.85
C VAL A 105 -15.17 -17.17 -0.99
N ARG A 106 -14.87 -16.52 0.15
CA ARG A 106 -15.91 -16.19 1.13
C ARG A 106 -16.65 -14.89 0.84
N LEU A 107 -15.93 -13.86 0.43
CA LEU A 107 -16.53 -12.54 0.14
C LEU A 107 -16.92 -12.44 -1.33
N GLY A 108 -16.03 -12.83 -2.23
CA GLY A 108 -16.26 -12.80 -3.66
C GLY A 108 -17.17 -13.92 -4.17
N ARG A 109 -17.24 -15.08 -3.48
CA ARG A 109 -17.90 -16.29 -3.95
C ARG A 109 -17.46 -16.66 -5.37
N LEU A 110 -16.15 -16.53 -5.60
CA LEU A 110 -15.51 -16.75 -6.90
C LEU A 110 -14.79 -18.10 -6.89
N PRO A 111 -14.80 -18.83 -8.02
CA PRO A 111 -13.94 -19.98 -8.19
C PRO A 111 -12.49 -19.53 -8.15
N THR A 112 -11.66 -20.24 -7.42
CA THR A 112 -10.25 -19.93 -7.23
C THR A 112 -9.40 -21.20 -7.28
N PRO A 113 -8.14 -21.14 -7.70
CA PRO A 113 -7.23 -22.25 -7.55
C PRO A 113 -7.03 -22.59 -6.05
N ASP A 114 -6.52 -23.79 -5.78
CA ASP A 114 -6.25 -24.26 -4.41
C ASP A 114 -5.22 -23.41 -3.68
N ALA A 115 -4.28 -22.81 -4.41
CA ALA A 115 -3.28 -21.88 -3.90
C ALA A 115 -3.17 -20.65 -4.81
N ILE A 116 -3.02 -19.49 -4.21
CA ILE A 116 -2.68 -18.24 -4.92
C ILE A 116 -1.17 -18.03 -4.78
N GLU A 117 -0.48 -18.01 -5.91
CA GLU A 117 0.94 -17.70 -5.96
C GLU A 117 1.17 -16.23 -5.59
N VAL A 118 2.12 -15.97 -4.68
CA VAL A 118 2.54 -14.62 -4.28
C VAL A 118 4.02 -14.47 -4.57
N ALA A 119 4.36 -13.51 -5.42
CA ALA A 119 5.75 -13.19 -5.73
C ALA A 119 6.45 -12.62 -4.49
N PRO A 120 7.57 -13.23 -4.05
CA PRO A 120 8.30 -12.79 -2.87
C PRO A 120 9.17 -11.55 -3.15
N SER A 121 9.51 -10.80 -2.10
CA SER A 121 10.41 -9.65 -2.11
C SER A 121 11.53 -9.84 -1.08
N PRO A 122 12.72 -9.26 -1.26
CA PRO A 122 13.62 -9.04 -0.14
C PRO A 122 12.90 -8.33 1.02
N GLU A 123 13.19 -8.75 2.27
CA GLU A 123 12.51 -8.21 3.46
C GLU A 123 13.04 -6.83 3.87
N ASP A 124 14.29 -6.50 3.51
CA ASP A 124 14.98 -5.28 3.94
C ASP A 124 15.10 -4.25 2.83
N GLY A 125 15.03 -2.98 3.20
CA GLY A 125 15.26 -1.86 2.30
C GLY A 125 14.30 -1.78 1.09
N TYR A 126 13.20 -2.51 1.14
CA TYR A 126 12.28 -2.60 0.01
C TYR A 126 11.50 -1.31 -0.22
N ARG A 127 11.28 -0.53 0.83
CA ARG A 127 10.27 0.53 0.85
C ARG A 127 10.81 1.84 0.29
N MET A 128 10.20 2.33 -0.78
CA MET A 128 10.53 3.60 -1.43
C MET A 128 9.67 4.77 -0.97
N ARG A 129 8.55 4.52 -0.30
CA ARG A 129 7.63 5.56 0.16
C ARG A 129 7.18 5.28 1.59
N ALA A 130 7.31 6.27 2.46
CA ALA A 130 6.89 6.15 3.85
C ALA A 130 6.24 7.44 4.34
N ARG A 131 5.23 7.30 5.20
CA ARG A 131 4.78 8.37 6.07
C ARG A 131 5.34 8.09 7.46
N LEU A 132 6.24 8.95 7.88
CA LEU A 132 6.88 8.92 9.18
C LEU A 132 6.35 10.07 10.04
N HIS A 133 6.58 9.97 11.33
CA HIS A 133 6.21 11.00 12.30
C HIS A 133 7.46 11.45 13.04
N VAL A 134 7.58 12.76 13.25
CA VAL A 134 8.65 13.37 14.04
C VAL A 134 8.07 13.84 15.36
N ARG A 135 8.63 13.35 16.47
CA ARG A 135 8.24 13.72 17.82
C ARG A 135 9.45 13.66 18.75
N ASP A 136 9.69 14.69 19.53
CA ASP A 136 10.78 14.76 20.51
C ASP A 136 12.15 14.39 19.88
N GLY A 137 12.42 14.84 18.65
CA GLY A 137 13.65 14.55 17.90
C GLY A 137 13.78 13.13 17.38
N ARG A 138 12.75 12.29 17.57
CA ARG A 138 12.69 10.92 17.05
C ARG A 138 11.85 10.87 15.79
N VAL A 139 12.22 10.01 14.83
CA VAL A 139 11.48 9.80 13.59
C VAL A 139 11.16 8.33 13.42
N GLY A 140 9.92 8.03 13.04
CA GLY A 140 9.51 6.65 12.83
C GLY A 140 8.01 6.50 12.60
N TYR A 141 7.53 5.28 12.80
CA TYR A 141 6.11 4.95 12.72
C TYR A 141 5.46 5.06 14.10
N PHE A 142 4.15 5.19 14.15
CA PHE A 142 3.43 5.03 15.41
C PHE A 142 3.27 3.55 15.78
N LEU A 143 3.35 3.25 17.07
CA LEU A 143 2.85 1.99 17.59
C LEU A 143 1.32 1.95 17.47
N GLU A 144 0.77 0.82 17.07
CA GLU A 144 -0.68 0.63 16.87
C GLU A 144 -1.48 1.17 18.05
N GLY A 145 -2.46 2.04 17.76
CA GLY A 145 -3.35 2.64 18.75
C GLY A 145 -2.70 3.68 19.68
N THR A 146 -1.51 4.16 19.37
CA THR A 146 -0.80 5.17 20.16
C THR A 146 -0.17 6.26 19.28
N HIS A 147 0.38 7.30 19.92
CA HIS A 147 1.24 8.30 19.28
C HIS A 147 2.73 8.13 19.69
N GLN A 148 3.10 6.96 20.21
CA GLN A 148 4.48 6.66 20.54
C GLN A 148 5.24 6.28 19.26
N ILE A 149 6.45 6.85 19.11
CA ILE A 149 7.30 6.58 17.95
C ILE A 149 8.03 5.23 18.14
N CYS A 150 7.84 4.36 17.16
CA CYS A 150 8.71 3.23 16.90
C CYS A 150 9.78 3.66 15.90
N ASP A 151 11.05 3.50 16.23
CA ASP A 151 12.17 3.92 15.38
C ASP A 151 12.09 3.25 14.00
N ALA A 152 12.13 4.07 12.95
CA ALA A 152 12.09 3.60 11.57
C ALA A 152 13.24 2.63 11.24
N ALA A 153 14.41 2.81 11.86
CA ALA A 153 15.58 1.94 11.65
C ALA A 153 15.30 0.48 12.05
N LEU A 154 14.60 0.28 13.17
CA LEU A 154 14.30 -1.06 13.68
C LEU A 154 13.38 -1.85 12.75
N THR A 155 12.59 -1.17 11.93
CA THR A 155 11.66 -1.84 10.99
C THR A 155 12.35 -2.43 9.76
N ARG A 156 13.58 -1.99 9.44
CA ARG A 156 14.39 -2.40 8.29
C ARG A 156 13.72 -2.21 6.92
N GLN A 157 12.56 -1.53 6.87
CA GLN A 157 11.80 -1.32 5.63
C GLN A 157 12.48 -0.34 4.67
N LEU A 158 13.10 0.72 5.21
CA LEU A 158 13.79 1.75 4.45
C LEU A 158 15.28 1.41 4.32
N LEU A 159 15.95 1.98 3.32
CA LEU A 159 17.41 1.92 3.25
C LEU A 159 18.03 2.65 4.44
N PRO A 160 19.20 2.21 4.94
CA PRO A 160 19.89 2.88 6.05
C PRO A 160 20.16 4.36 5.79
N GLU A 161 20.53 4.73 4.56
CA GLU A 161 20.79 6.11 4.13
C GLU A 161 19.52 6.96 4.19
N THR A 162 18.37 6.37 3.88
CA THR A 162 17.07 7.03 3.94
C THR A 162 16.63 7.29 5.37
N VAL A 163 16.82 6.31 6.25
CA VAL A 163 16.62 6.49 7.70
C VAL A 163 17.51 7.59 8.23
N ARG A 164 18.80 7.57 7.86
CA ARG A 164 19.76 8.60 8.28
C ARG A 164 19.36 10.00 7.82
N ALA A 165 18.92 10.15 6.56
CA ALA A 165 18.43 11.44 6.05
C ALA A 165 17.22 11.94 6.83
N ALA A 166 16.25 11.07 7.13
CA ALA A 166 15.08 11.41 7.93
C ALA A 166 15.45 11.81 9.38
N GLN A 167 16.42 11.11 10.00
CA GLN A 167 16.91 11.41 11.34
C GLN A 167 17.65 12.76 11.39
N LEU A 168 18.49 13.07 10.40
CA LEU A 168 19.18 14.36 10.30
C LEU A 168 18.17 15.51 10.18
N LEU A 169 17.17 15.35 9.31
CA LEU A 169 16.12 16.36 9.15
C LEU A 169 15.30 16.54 10.43
N ALA A 170 14.93 15.44 11.11
CA ALA A 170 14.22 15.50 12.39
C ALA A 170 15.04 16.23 13.47
N GLY A 171 16.36 15.98 13.52
CA GLY A 171 17.28 16.69 14.40
C GLY A 171 17.35 18.20 14.12
N ASP A 172 17.45 18.59 12.84
CA ASP A 172 17.45 20.01 12.45
C ASP A 172 16.13 20.71 12.79
N LEU A 173 14.98 20.05 12.56
CA LEU A 173 13.66 20.55 12.95
C LEU A 173 13.55 20.75 14.45
N THR A 174 14.03 19.78 15.26
CA THR A 174 13.99 19.86 16.71
C THR A 174 14.90 20.97 17.24
N ALA A 175 16.12 21.09 16.71
CA ALA A 175 17.05 22.18 17.07
C ALA A 175 16.47 23.59 16.75
N ALA A 176 15.58 23.66 15.76
CA ALA A 176 14.87 24.88 15.39
C ALA A 176 13.57 25.13 16.20
N GLY A 177 13.21 24.24 17.13
CA GLY A 177 11.95 24.29 17.88
C GLY A 177 10.73 23.98 16.99
N LEU A 178 10.90 23.18 15.96
CA LEU A 178 9.87 22.78 14.98
C LEU A 178 9.61 21.25 14.98
N GLY A 179 10.29 20.49 15.83
CA GLY A 179 10.30 19.03 15.79
C GLY A 179 9.15 18.33 16.50
N ASP A 180 8.16 19.09 16.99
CA ASP A 180 7.02 18.52 17.69
C ASP A 180 5.81 18.43 16.74
N ASP A 181 5.28 17.22 16.57
CA ASP A 181 4.09 16.93 15.77
C ASP A 181 4.22 17.27 14.28
N VAL A 182 5.27 16.74 13.63
CA VAL A 182 5.45 16.88 12.19
C VAL A 182 5.23 15.53 11.51
N ASP A 183 4.36 15.51 10.51
CA ASP A 183 4.25 14.37 9.61
C ASP A 183 5.26 14.54 8.47
N MET A 184 5.99 13.48 8.14
CA MET A 184 7.01 13.43 7.10
C MET A 184 6.62 12.42 6.03
N GLU A 185 6.22 12.87 4.84
CA GLU A 185 6.05 12.00 3.68
C GLU A 185 7.37 11.95 2.90
N LEU A 186 7.96 10.75 2.85
CA LEU A 186 9.22 10.49 2.16
C LEU A 186 8.95 9.69 0.90
N SER A 187 9.54 10.11 -0.20
CA SER A 187 9.60 9.39 -1.47
C SER A 187 11.05 9.24 -1.91
N GLU A 188 11.47 8.02 -2.17
CA GLU A 188 12.82 7.67 -2.62
C GLU A 188 12.73 6.97 -3.97
N ASN A 189 13.68 7.23 -4.87
CA ASN A 189 13.73 6.49 -6.11
C ASN A 189 14.26 5.07 -5.89
N ARG A 190 14.10 4.24 -6.90
CA ARG A 190 14.48 2.81 -6.87
C ARG A 190 15.98 2.61 -6.65
N ALA A 191 16.83 3.50 -7.21
CA ALA A 191 18.27 3.45 -7.03
C ALA A 191 18.71 3.85 -5.62
N GLY A 192 17.87 4.58 -4.86
CA GLY A 192 18.18 5.04 -3.51
C GLY A 192 19.11 6.26 -3.47
N ASP A 193 19.25 6.98 -4.58
CA ASP A 193 20.12 8.16 -4.71
C ASP A 193 19.36 9.49 -4.79
N GLU A 194 18.04 9.45 -5.07
CA GLU A 194 17.15 10.60 -5.00
C GLU A 194 16.12 10.42 -3.88
N ARG A 195 15.93 11.44 -3.03
CA ARG A 195 14.90 11.48 -1.99
C ARG A 195 14.22 12.83 -1.98
N ALA A 196 12.90 12.82 -2.05
CA ALA A 196 12.07 13.99 -1.87
C ALA A 196 11.24 13.83 -0.57
N ILE A 197 11.18 14.90 0.22
CA ILE A 197 10.46 14.87 1.51
C ILE A 197 9.44 16.00 1.55
N HIS A 198 8.22 15.68 1.97
CA HIS A 198 7.20 16.66 2.30
C HIS A 198 6.95 16.65 3.80
N LEU A 199 6.96 17.84 4.41
CA LEU A 199 6.66 18.04 5.83
C LEU A 199 5.28 18.66 5.99
N GLU A 200 4.44 18.07 6.81
CA GLU A 200 3.13 18.57 7.14
C GLU A 200 3.13 19.03 8.61
N PHE A 201 3.00 20.33 8.82
CA PHE A 201 2.96 20.95 10.14
C PHE A 201 1.52 21.12 10.61
N ALA A 202 1.32 21.15 11.93
CA ALA A 202 0.03 21.50 12.51
C ALA A 202 -0.41 22.92 12.07
N PRO A 203 -1.72 23.23 11.99
CA PRO A 203 -2.20 24.49 11.46
C PRO A 203 -1.65 25.74 12.18
N GLU A 204 -1.37 25.63 13.47
CA GLU A 204 -0.88 26.73 14.30
C GLU A 204 0.64 26.66 14.55
N ALA A 205 1.32 25.63 14.02
CA ALA A 205 2.75 25.46 14.22
C ALA A 205 3.54 26.54 13.46
N ARG A 206 4.69 26.89 14.00
CA ARG A 206 5.70 27.63 13.24
C ARG A 206 6.19 26.76 12.08
N THR A 207 6.44 27.35 10.94
CA THR A 207 7.00 26.67 9.78
C THR A 207 8.45 27.09 9.54
N PRO A 208 9.28 26.24 8.91
CA PRO A 208 10.66 26.57 8.63
C PRO A 208 10.75 27.79 7.71
N GLY A 209 11.63 28.72 8.06
CA GLY A 209 12.11 29.75 7.13
C GLY A 209 13.21 29.16 6.22
N PRO A 210 13.51 29.82 5.09
CA PRO A 210 14.53 29.34 4.14
C PRO A 210 15.91 29.06 4.75
N ALA A 211 16.27 29.81 5.81
CA ALA A 211 17.55 29.65 6.51
C ALA A 211 17.67 28.37 7.36
N LEU A 212 16.57 27.70 7.62
CA LEU A 212 16.51 26.47 8.43
C LEU A 212 16.68 25.19 7.61
N LEU A 213 16.51 25.30 6.30
CA LEU A 213 16.59 24.15 5.40
C LEU A 213 18.02 24.03 4.89
N ARG A 214 18.87 23.40 5.68
CA ARG A 214 20.18 22.98 5.21
C ARG A 214 20.04 21.84 4.22
N PRO A 215 20.93 21.73 3.21
CA PRO A 215 20.99 20.55 2.38
C PRO A 215 21.18 19.31 3.26
N VAL A 216 20.20 18.41 3.26
CA VAL A 216 20.36 17.11 3.90
C VAL A 216 20.99 16.17 2.88
N PRO A 217 22.11 15.51 3.19
CA PRO A 217 22.77 14.62 2.26
C PRO A 217 21.82 13.57 1.69
N GLY A 218 21.80 13.47 0.36
CA GLY A 218 20.95 12.52 -0.36
C GLY A 218 19.46 12.92 -0.47
N VAL A 219 19.08 14.14 -0.03
CA VAL A 219 17.74 14.71 -0.24
C VAL A 219 17.80 15.69 -1.41
N THR A 220 17.01 15.44 -2.44
CA THR A 220 16.95 16.27 -3.67
C THR A 220 16.13 17.54 -3.48
N GLY A 221 15.13 17.46 -2.61
CA GLY A 221 14.28 18.58 -2.29
C GLY A 221 13.31 18.32 -1.16
N LEU A 222 12.88 19.43 -0.57
CA LEU A 222 11.89 19.46 0.51
C LEU A 222 10.70 20.28 0.06
N SER A 223 9.53 19.87 0.47
CA SER A 223 8.36 20.72 0.44
C SER A 223 7.66 20.69 1.79
N TRP A 224 6.87 21.69 2.09
CA TRP A 224 6.09 21.69 3.33
C TRP A 224 4.80 22.47 3.20
N SER A 225 3.84 22.05 3.98
CA SER A 225 2.54 22.69 4.10
C SER A 225 2.14 22.87 5.57
N GLN A 226 1.20 23.76 5.82
CA GLN A 226 0.62 24.01 7.13
C GLN A 226 -0.84 23.57 7.12
N GLY A 227 -1.18 22.63 7.99
CA GLY A 227 -2.48 21.96 8.01
C GLY A 227 -2.62 20.80 7.03
N ARG A 228 -3.29 19.75 7.51
CA ARG A 228 -3.51 18.53 6.73
C ARG A 228 -4.31 18.81 5.47
N GLY A 229 -3.79 18.36 4.33
CA GLY A 229 -4.44 18.54 3.03
C GLY A 229 -4.36 19.96 2.47
N SER A 230 -3.55 20.85 3.02
CA SER A 230 -3.31 22.18 2.48
C SER A 230 -2.84 22.09 1.03
N ARG A 231 -3.37 22.98 0.18
CA ARG A 231 -2.93 23.17 -1.21
C ARG A 231 -1.76 24.13 -1.32
N GLU A 232 -1.52 24.94 -0.29
CA GLU A 232 -0.38 25.82 -0.24
C GLU A 232 0.86 25.03 0.15
N GLU A 233 1.85 25.04 -0.72
CA GLU A 233 3.10 24.33 -0.57
C GLU A 233 4.27 25.30 -0.76
N ARG A 234 5.24 25.21 0.14
CA ARG A 234 6.54 25.87 -0.02
C ARG A 234 7.56 24.82 -0.41
N VAL A 235 8.52 25.19 -1.26
CA VAL A 235 9.45 24.26 -1.87
C VAL A 235 10.89 24.76 -1.70
N TYR A 236 11.78 23.82 -1.42
CA TYR A 236 13.22 23.99 -1.46
C TYR A 236 13.87 22.87 -2.26
N GLY A 237 14.71 23.19 -3.25
CA GLY A 237 15.30 22.20 -4.13
C GLY A 237 14.26 21.59 -5.09
N ARG A 238 14.42 20.30 -5.41
CA ARG A 238 13.53 19.55 -6.30
C ARG A 238 12.73 18.52 -5.49
N PRO A 239 11.46 18.77 -5.14
CA PRO A 239 10.65 17.87 -4.33
C PRO A 239 10.12 16.66 -5.15
N PHE A 240 10.91 16.19 -6.09
CA PHE A 240 10.61 15.08 -6.99
C PHE A 240 11.74 14.07 -6.98
N VAL A 241 11.38 12.83 -7.21
CA VAL A 241 12.30 11.74 -7.53
C VAL A 241 11.94 11.13 -8.88
N HIS A 242 12.92 10.49 -9.54
CA HIS A 242 12.76 9.91 -10.86
C HIS A 242 13.10 8.42 -10.82
N ASP A 243 12.27 7.63 -11.49
CA ASP A 243 12.49 6.20 -11.68
C ASP A 243 12.45 5.84 -13.16
N SER A 244 13.29 4.89 -13.57
CA SER A 244 13.16 4.22 -14.85
C SER A 244 12.47 2.88 -14.64
N VAL A 245 11.31 2.69 -15.28
CA VAL A 245 10.47 1.49 -15.17
C VAL A 245 9.98 1.10 -16.57
N ALA A 246 10.25 -0.13 -16.99
CA ALA A 246 9.82 -0.66 -18.29
C ALA A 246 10.11 0.27 -19.48
N GLY A 247 11.27 0.97 -19.46
CA GLY A 247 11.67 1.90 -20.52
C GLY A 247 11.07 3.30 -20.41
N ALA A 248 10.18 3.58 -19.49
CA ALA A 248 9.65 4.90 -19.19
C ALA A 248 10.42 5.57 -18.03
N THR A 249 10.54 6.90 -18.08
CA THR A 249 11.02 7.69 -16.94
C THR A 249 9.81 8.30 -16.24
N LEU A 250 9.65 7.98 -14.96
CA LEU A 250 8.54 8.45 -14.12
C LEU A 250 9.07 9.43 -13.07
N ARG A 251 8.61 10.65 -13.13
CA ARG A 251 8.76 11.65 -12.06
C ARG A 251 7.63 11.49 -11.06
N ARG A 252 7.92 11.62 -9.77
CA ARG A 252 6.88 11.73 -8.75
C ARG A 252 7.26 12.71 -7.64
N HIS A 253 6.29 13.50 -7.25
CA HIS A 253 6.37 14.39 -6.11
C HIS A 253 6.35 13.60 -4.79
N ALA A 254 6.95 14.15 -3.71
CA ALA A 254 6.97 13.50 -2.39
C ALA A 254 5.58 13.11 -1.88
N ARG A 255 4.54 13.90 -2.21
CA ARG A 255 3.13 13.64 -1.85
C ARG A 255 2.39 12.71 -2.79
N ALA A 256 2.91 12.44 -3.99
CA ALA A 256 2.24 11.58 -4.95
C ALA A 256 2.28 10.11 -4.49
N PHE A 257 1.16 9.41 -4.68
CA PHE A 257 1.15 7.97 -4.43
C PHE A 257 1.99 7.25 -5.50
N PHE A 258 2.70 6.22 -5.07
CA PHE A 258 3.45 5.30 -5.94
C PHE A 258 3.57 3.94 -5.27
N GLN A 259 3.73 2.88 -6.05
CA GLN A 259 3.97 1.54 -5.52
C GLN A 259 5.29 1.49 -4.75
N GLY A 260 5.21 0.97 -3.51
CA GLY A 260 6.24 1.21 -2.49
C GLY A 260 7.43 0.25 -2.50
N ASN A 261 7.47 -0.79 -3.36
CA ASN A 261 8.50 -1.83 -3.30
C ASN A 261 9.44 -1.75 -4.51
N ARG A 262 10.72 -1.41 -4.27
CA ARG A 262 11.74 -1.25 -5.31
C ARG A 262 12.09 -2.53 -6.06
N PHE A 263 11.92 -3.68 -5.43
CA PHE A 263 12.33 -4.97 -5.99
C PHE A 263 11.27 -5.59 -6.89
N LEU A 264 9.99 -5.38 -6.57
CA LEU A 264 8.87 -5.98 -7.31
C LEU A 264 8.22 -5.04 -8.34
N LEU A 265 8.70 -3.81 -8.45
CA LEU A 265 8.08 -2.80 -9.32
C LEU A 265 8.04 -3.27 -10.80
N ASP A 266 9.18 -3.74 -11.34
CA ASP A 266 9.25 -4.24 -12.72
C ASP A 266 8.39 -5.49 -12.93
N LEU A 267 8.36 -6.38 -11.92
CA LEU A 267 7.58 -7.60 -12.01
C LEU A 267 6.07 -7.29 -12.05
N LEU A 268 5.61 -6.34 -11.22
CA LEU A 268 4.22 -5.90 -11.21
C LEU A 268 3.84 -5.24 -12.53
N VAL A 269 4.64 -4.26 -12.99
CA VAL A 269 4.39 -3.57 -14.26
C VAL A 269 4.44 -4.54 -15.44
N GLY A 270 5.42 -5.45 -15.47
CA GLY A 270 5.52 -6.49 -16.47
C GLY A 270 4.30 -7.41 -16.50
N ALA A 271 3.77 -7.77 -15.33
CA ALA A 271 2.56 -8.59 -15.23
C ALA A 271 1.31 -7.87 -15.75
N VAL A 272 1.14 -6.58 -15.43
CA VAL A 272 0.05 -5.76 -15.96
C VAL A 272 0.19 -5.61 -17.49
N THR A 273 1.37 -5.26 -17.98
CA THR A 273 1.64 -5.09 -19.41
C THR A 273 1.38 -6.39 -20.21
N ALA A 274 1.84 -7.53 -19.68
CA ALA A 274 1.62 -8.84 -20.32
C ALA A 274 0.13 -9.24 -20.36
N ALA A 275 -0.67 -8.75 -19.42
CA ALA A 275 -2.11 -9.00 -19.38
C ALA A 275 -2.90 -8.09 -20.34
N CYS A 276 -2.30 -7.04 -20.89
CA CYS A 276 -2.93 -6.07 -21.80
C CYS A 276 -2.62 -6.46 -23.26
N PRO A 277 -3.60 -6.93 -24.07
CA PRO A 277 -3.44 -7.06 -25.51
C PRO A 277 -3.15 -5.72 -26.18
N ASP A 278 -2.47 -5.74 -27.32
CA ASP A 278 -2.17 -4.54 -28.11
C ASP A 278 -3.45 -3.77 -28.45
N GLY A 279 -3.38 -2.44 -28.48
CA GLY A 279 -4.50 -1.56 -28.81
C GLY A 279 -4.81 -0.50 -27.76
N LEU A 280 -6.09 -0.16 -27.61
CA LEU A 280 -6.51 0.85 -26.64
C LEU A 280 -6.50 0.28 -25.20
N ALA A 281 -5.84 0.99 -24.30
CA ALA A 281 -5.91 0.76 -22.86
C ALA A 281 -6.46 2.00 -22.14
N ILE A 282 -7.30 1.78 -21.15
CA ILE A 282 -7.82 2.84 -20.26
C ILE A 282 -7.32 2.54 -18.86
N ASP A 283 -6.50 3.43 -18.32
CA ASP A 283 -5.91 3.32 -16.98
C ASP A 283 -6.71 4.21 -16.01
N LEU A 284 -7.55 3.61 -15.20
CA LEU A 284 -8.34 4.32 -14.18
C LEU A 284 -7.63 4.27 -12.82
N TYR A 285 -7.63 5.39 -12.12
CA TYR A 285 -6.81 5.63 -10.93
C TYR A 285 -5.32 5.63 -11.26
N ALA A 286 -4.95 6.27 -12.36
CA ALA A 286 -3.62 6.17 -12.96
C ALA A 286 -2.48 6.66 -12.08
N GLY A 287 -2.76 7.44 -11.02
CA GLY A 287 -1.73 8.00 -10.15
C GLY A 287 -0.76 8.90 -10.93
N VAL A 288 0.53 8.63 -10.82
CA VAL A 288 1.57 9.31 -11.61
C VAL A 288 1.80 8.65 -12.98
N GLY A 289 1.01 7.62 -13.32
CA GLY A 289 1.06 6.93 -14.61
C GLY A 289 1.86 5.65 -14.63
N LEU A 290 2.02 4.98 -13.49
CA LEU A 290 2.86 3.77 -13.43
C LEU A 290 2.49 2.75 -14.51
N PHE A 291 1.23 2.42 -14.67
CA PHE A 291 0.78 1.46 -15.69
C PHE A 291 0.58 2.14 -17.05
N GLY A 292 -0.18 3.22 -17.11
CA GLY A 292 -0.52 3.88 -18.36
C GLY A 292 0.68 4.41 -19.13
N VAL A 293 1.63 5.07 -18.45
CA VAL A 293 2.84 5.59 -19.09
C VAL A 293 3.75 4.46 -19.56
N CYS A 294 3.92 3.38 -18.76
CA CYS A 294 4.70 2.22 -19.17
C CYS A 294 4.06 1.47 -20.36
N LEU A 295 2.73 1.34 -20.40
CA LEU A 295 2.02 0.75 -21.55
C LEU A 295 2.24 1.58 -22.82
N ALA A 296 2.09 2.91 -22.75
CA ALA A 296 2.31 3.80 -23.90
C ALA A 296 3.76 3.79 -24.37
N ALA A 297 4.74 3.81 -23.45
CA ALA A 297 6.17 3.75 -23.76
C ALA A 297 6.55 2.44 -24.48
N GLY A 298 5.84 1.34 -24.24
CA GLY A 298 6.01 0.07 -24.96
C GLY A 298 5.65 0.13 -26.45
N GLY A 299 5.02 1.19 -26.91
CA GLY A 299 4.71 1.45 -28.34
C GLY A 299 3.61 0.58 -28.94
N ARG A 300 2.95 -0.27 -28.15
CA ARG A 300 1.88 -1.17 -28.62
C ARG A 300 0.46 -0.73 -28.19
N HIS A 301 0.40 0.30 -27.34
CA HIS A 301 -0.85 0.77 -26.78
C HIS A 301 -1.04 2.27 -27.00
N ARG A 302 -2.27 2.64 -27.34
CA ARG A 302 -2.78 4.00 -27.11
C ARG A 302 -3.47 4.01 -25.76
N VAL A 303 -3.16 5.00 -24.92
CA VAL A 303 -3.62 4.99 -23.53
C VAL A 303 -4.49 6.21 -23.24
N LEU A 304 -5.60 6.02 -22.54
CA LEU A 304 -6.34 7.06 -21.81
C LEU A 304 -6.06 6.87 -20.33
N ALA A 305 -5.34 7.80 -19.71
CA ALA A 305 -4.98 7.73 -18.29
C ALA A 305 -5.81 8.73 -17.48
N VAL A 306 -6.60 8.23 -16.52
CA VAL A 306 -7.57 9.01 -15.74
C VAL A 306 -7.11 9.12 -14.30
N GLU A 307 -6.91 10.35 -13.81
CA GLU A 307 -6.49 10.62 -12.44
C GLU A 307 -7.24 11.83 -11.86
N GLY A 308 -7.84 11.64 -10.67
CA GLY A 308 -8.61 12.68 -9.99
C GLY A 308 -7.83 13.55 -9.02
N HIS A 309 -6.73 13.03 -8.46
CA HIS A 309 -5.93 13.76 -7.47
C HIS A 309 -4.97 14.73 -8.14
N ALA A 310 -5.08 16.03 -7.83
CA ALA A 310 -4.38 17.09 -8.55
C ALA A 310 -2.83 16.94 -8.58
N ALA A 311 -2.21 16.55 -7.46
CA ALA A 311 -0.77 16.37 -7.40
C ALA A 311 -0.30 15.19 -8.26
N SER A 312 -1.02 14.06 -8.22
CA SER A 312 -0.73 12.89 -9.04
C SER A 312 -0.97 13.18 -10.54
N ALA A 313 -2.06 13.89 -10.86
CA ALA A 313 -2.36 14.28 -12.24
C ALA A 313 -1.29 15.22 -12.85
N ALA A 314 -0.73 16.13 -12.06
CA ALA A 314 0.37 16.99 -12.51
C ALA A 314 1.65 16.19 -12.82
N ASP A 315 1.97 15.17 -12.04
CA ASP A 315 3.06 14.26 -12.32
C ASP A 315 2.76 13.37 -13.54
N LEU A 316 1.53 12.84 -13.65
CA LEU A 316 1.07 12.06 -14.80
C LEU A 316 1.20 12.86 -16.10
N GLN A 317 0.77 14.13 -16.13
CA GLN A 317 0.92 15.00 -17.29
C GLN A 317 2.39 15.17 -17.68
N ALA A 318 3.29 15.42 -16.70
CA ALA A 318 4.70 15.55 -16.97
C ALA A 318 5.34 14.26 -17.48
N ASN A 319 4.91 13.11 -16.96
CA ASN A 319 5.39 11.79 -17.36
C ASN A 319 4.87 11.36 -18.75
N ALA A 320 3.67 11.80 -19.12
CA ALA A 320 3.06 11.53 -20.40
C ALA A 320 3.65 12.41 -21.55
N LEU A 321 4.12 13.61 -21.22
CA LEU A 321 4.58 14.59 -22.22
C LEU A 321 5.57 14.05 -23.26
N PRO A 322 6.59 13.24 -22.91
CA PRO A 322 7.53 12.69 -23.88
C PRO A 322 6.91 11.69 -24.87
N LEU A 323 5.72 11.16 -24.58
CA LEU A 323 5.06 10.10 -25.35
C LEU A 323 4.06 10.63 -26.38
N GLY A 324 3.82 11.95 -26.41
CA GLY A 324 2.94 12.59 -27.38
C GLY A 324 1.55 11.96 -27.44
N ASP A 325 1.07 11.65 -28.63
CA ASP A 325 -0.27 11.12 -28.88
C ASP A 325 -0.47 9.65 -28.44
N ALA A 326 0.59 8.98 -27.95
CA ALA A 326 0.44 7.61 -27.44
C ALA A 326 -0.33 7.55 -26.12
N ILE A 327 -0.40 8.66 -25.38
CA ILE A 327 -1.14 8.74 -24.11
C ILE A 327 -1.88 10.07 -23.98
N GLU A 328 -3.15 9.98 -23.66
CA GLU A 328 -4.01 11.11 -23.31
C GLU A 328 -4.28 11.12 -21.82
N VAL A 329 -4.01 12.25 -21.15
CA VAL A 329 -4.24 12.41 -19.70
C VAL A 329 -5.56 13.13 -19.46
N VAL A 330 -6.43 12.50 -18.67
CA VAL A 330 -7.73 13.02 -18.29
C VAL A 330 -7.73 13.32 -16.79
N HIS A 331 -7.68 14.60 -16.42
CA HIS A 331 -7.70 15.02 -15.02
C HIS A 331 -9.15 15.20 -14.55
N GLU A 332 -9.76 14.13 -14.10
CA GLU A 332 -11.08 14.12 -13.47
C GLU A 332 -11.26 12.89 -12.58
N SER A 333 -12.32 12.84 -11.77
CA SER A 333 -12.63 11.64 -11.01
C SER A 333 -13.07 10.49 -11.93
N VAL A 334 -12.79 9.26 -11.50
CA VAL A 334 -13.18 8.05 -12.22
C VAL A 334 -14.69 8.00 -12.44
N GLU A 335 -15.50 8.40 -11.45
CA GLU A 335 -16.97 8.43 -11.55
C GLU A 335 -17.46 9.32 -12.70
N ARG A 336 -16.82 10.47 -12.90
CA ARG A 336 -17.18 11.37 -14.01
C ARG A 336 -16.73 10.81 -15.35
N PHE A 337 -15.55 10.24 -15.42
CA PHE A 337 -15.04 9.64 -16.65
C PHE A 337 -15.90 8.48 -17.13
N VAL A 338 -16.24 7.53 -16.25
CA VAL A 338 -17.02 6.34 -16.63
C VAL A 338 -18.49 6.64 -16.98
N ALA A 339 -18.96 7.85 -16.70
CA ALA A 339 -20.28 8.34 -17.16
C ALA A 339 -20.25 8.83 -18.63
N ARG A 340 -19.08 8.89 -19.27
CA ARG A 340 -18.92 9.27 -20.66
C ARG A 340 -19.40 8.13 -21.60
N PRO A 341 -19.67 8.42 -22.87
CA PRO A 341 -19.93 7.40 -23.87
C PRO A 341 -18.80 6.38 -23.96
N ARG A 342 -19.15 5.13 -24.21
CA ARG A 342 -18.20 4.05 -24.43
C ARG A 342 -17.26 4.38 -25.61
N PRO A 343 -15.94 4.11 -25.51
CA PRO A 343 -15.02 4.18 -26.62
C PRO A 343 -15.39 3.18 -27.72
N ASP A 344 -15.10 3.52 -28.99
CA ASP A 344 -15.28 2.62 -30.12
C ASP A 344 -14.27 1.46 -30.09
N GLY A 345 -14.72 0.29 -30.47
CA GLY A 345 -13.90 -0.91 -30.59
C GLY A 345 -13.56 -1.60 -29.25
N PRO A 346 -12.75 -2.66 -29.30
CA PRO A 346 -12.28 -3.37 -28.11
C PRO A 346 -11.18 -2.58 -27.39
N PHE A 347 -11.20 -2.63 -26.06
CA PHE A 347 -10.16 -2.02 -25.22
C PHE A 347 -9.93 -2.84 -23.94
N THR A 348 -8.77 -2.60 -23.32
CA THR A 348 -8.43 -3.12 -22.01
C THR A 348 -8.64 -2.05 -20.96
N LEU A 349 -9.25 -2.41 -19.83
CA LEU A 349 -9.38 -1.55 -18.67
C LEU A 349 -8.36 -1.97 -17.62
N VAL A 350 -7.48 -1.05 -17.20
CA VAL A 350 -6.55 -1.22 -16.10
C VAL A 350 -7.10 -0.47 -14.89
N LEU A 351 -7.13 -1.12 -13.73
CA LEU A 351 -7.72 -0.60 -12.50
C LEU A 351 -6.72 -0.76 -11.35
N ASP A 352 -6.43 0.32 -10.62
CA ASP A 352 -5.67 0.30 -9.35
C ASP A 352 -6.35 1.24 -8.34
N PRO A 353 -7.57 0.88 -7.85
CA PRO A 353 -8.33 1.75 -6.96
C PRO A 353 -7.70 1.85 -5.58
N PRO A 354 -8.05 2.88 -4.78
CA PRO A 354 -7.60 3.01 -3.40
C PRO A 354 -8.05 1.83 -2.53
N ARG A 355 -7.50 1.70 -1.31
CA ARG A 355 -7.81 0.62 -0.36
C ARG A 355 -9.30 0.40 -0.09
N SER A 356 -10.11 1.45 -0.16
CA SER A 356 -11.57 1.35 -0.03
C SER A 356 -12.25 0.62 -1.20
N GLY A 357 -11.49 0.32 -2.27
CA GLY A 357 -11.97 -0.22 -3.53
C GLY A 357 -12.75 0.82 -4.34
N MET A 358 -13.42 0.37 -5.37
CA MET A 358 -14.25 1.22 -6.22
C MET A 358 -15.54 1.63 -5.50
N THR A 359 -15.98 2.88 -5.72
CA THR A 359 -17.33 3.30 -5.35
C THR A 359 -18.37 2.50 -6.17
N LYS A 360 -19.64 2.51 -5.75
CA LYS A 360 -20.69 1.83 -6.50
C LYS A 360 -20.82 2.39 -7.91
N ASP A 361 -20.77 3.71 -8.04
CA ASP A 361 -20.94 4.41 -9.32
C ASP A 361 -19.73 4.20 -10.24
N ALA A 362 -18.51 4.25 -9.70
CA ALA A 362 -17.30 3.94 -10.46
C ALA A 362 -17.31 2.50 -10.98
N ALA A 363 -17.68 1.52 -10.15
CA ALA A 363 -17.75 0.12 -10.55
C ALA A 363 -18.84 -0.12 -11.62
N ALA A 364 -20.04 0.43 -11.39
CA ALA A 364 -21.15 0.30 -12.36
C ALA A 364 -20.79 0.95 -13.71
N GLY A 365 -20.21 2.14 -13.71
CA GLY A 365 -19.76 2.82 -14.91
C GLY A 365 -18.63 2.08 -15.63
N ALA A 366 -17.61 1.61 -14.90
CA ALA A 366 -16.51 0.81 -15.46
C ALA A 366 -17.01 -0.47 -16.14
N ILE A 367 -17.99 -1.15 -15.54
CA ILE A 367 -18.66 -2.31 -16.14
C ILE A 367 -19.45 -1.91 -17.38
N ALA A 368 -20.17 -0.80 -17.34
CA ALA A 368 -20.99 -0.30 -18.46
C ALA A 368 -20.14 0.11 -19.68
N LEU A 369 -18.89 0.56 -19.48
CA LEU A 369 -17.94 0.80 -20.58
C LEU A 369 -17.72 -0.45 -21.43
N GLY A 370 -17.86 -1.66 -20.87
CA GLY A 370 -17.85 -2.91 -21.61
C GLY A 370 -16.49 -3.27 -22.20
N ALA A 371 -15.42 -3.11 -21.43
CA ALA A 371 -14.08 -3.53 -21.82
C ALA A 371 -14.03 -5.00 -22.22
N ALA A 372 -13.25 -5.35 -23.22
CA ALA A 372 -13.03 -6.74 -23.62
C ALA A 372 -12.20 -7.49 -22.55
N ARG A 373 -11.31 -6.77 -21.86
CA ARG A 373 -10.44 -7.28 -20.79
C ARG A 373 -10.33 -6.27 -19.66
N VAL A 374 -10.25 -6.78 -18.43
CA VAL A 374 -10.00 -5.98 -17.25
C VAL A 374 -8.77 -6.55 -16.53
N VAL A 375 -7.81 -5.69 -16.26
CA VAL A 375 -6.61 -5.97 -15.46
C VAL A 375 -6.76 -5.20 -14.16
N PHE A 376 -7.00 -5.90 -13.05
CA PHE A 376 -7.40 -5.30 -11.77
C PHE A 376 -6.31 -5.52 -10.75
N VAL A 377 -5.68 -4.45 -10.29
CA VAL A 377 -4.68 -4.41 -9.20
C VAL A 377 -5.33 -3.91 -7.92
N SER A 378 -4.99 -4.46 -6.77
CA SER A 378 -5.52 -3.98 -5.47
C SER A 378 -4.64 -4.40 -4.30
N CYS A 379 -4.46 -3.52 -3.34
CA CYS A 379 -3.73 -3.77 -2.09
C CYS A 379 -4.62 -4.23 -0.92
N ASP A 380 -5.93 -4.41 -1.13
CA ASP A 380 -6.86 -4.90 -0.11
C ASP A 380 -7.69 -6.07 -0.63
N ALA A 381 -7.47 -7.25 -0.06
CA ALA A 381 -8.09 -8.50 -0.54
C ALA A 381 -9.63 -8.50 -0.40
N ALA A 382 -10.19 -7.80 0.58
CA ALA A 382 -11.64 -7.81 0.81
C ALA A 382 -12.37 -6.95 -0.23
N THR A 383 -11.89 -5.73 -0.46
CA THR A 383 -12.44 -4.83 -1.49
C THR A 383 -12.18 -5.38 -2.89
N PHE A 384 -11.01 -5.99 -3.12
CA PHE A 384 -10.68 -6.70 -4.35
C PHE A 384 -11.71 -7.79 -4.67
N ALA A 385 -11.97 -8.70 -3.74
CA ALA A 385 -12.94 -9.77 -3.94
C ALA A 385 -14.37 -9.26 -4.18
N ARG A 386 -14.78 -8.20 -3.46
CA ARG A 386 -16.07 -7.53 -3.64
C ARG A 386 -16.21 -6.93 -5.04
N ASP A 387 -15.19 -6.24 -5.50
CA ASP A 387 -15.23 -5.54 -6.78
C ASP A 387 -15.14 -6.52 -7.96
N LEU A 388 -14.28 -7.56 -7.86
CA LEU A 388 -14.26 -8.65 -8.85
C LEU A 388 -15.62 -9.35 -8.99
N ARG A 389 -16.32 -9.57 -7.87
CA ARG A 389 -17.66 -10.16 -7.88
C ARG A 389 -18.61 -9.33 -8.74
N ARG A 390 -18.59 -8.00 -8.67
CA ARG A 390 -19.42 -7.11 -9.49
C ARG A 390 -19.17 -7.30 -10.98
N PHE A 391 -17.90 -7.43 -11.39
CA PHE A 391 -17.55 -7.71 -12.80
C PHE A 391 -18.04 -9.11 -13.24
N VAL A 392 -17.86 -10.12 -12.39
CA VAL A 392 -18.32 -11.49 -12.71
C VAL A 392 -19.83 -11.54 -12.80
N ASP A 393 -20.57 -10.86 -11.92
CA ASP A 393 -22.04 -10.76 -12.00
C ASP A 393 -22.51 -10.06 -13.30
N ALA A 394 -21.68 -9.20 -13.87
CA ALA A 394 -21.92 -8.52 -15.14
C ALA A 394 -21.46 -9.32 -16.38
N GLY A 395 -21.08 -10.59 -16.20
CA GLY A 395 -20.74 -11.51 -17.28
C GLY A 395 -19.25 -11.60 -17.63
N TYR A 396 -18.36 -11.01 -16.83
CA TYR A 396 -16.93 -11.23 -16.98
C TYR A 396 -16.52 -12.57 -16.37
N ARG A 397 -15.55 -13.24 -17.00
CA ARG A 397 -14.94 -14.47 -16.48
C ARG A 397 -13.58 -14.13 -15.85
N LEU A 398 -13.37 -14.55 -14.62
CA LEU A 398 -12.07 -14.48 -13.96
C LEU A 398 -11.12 -15.51 -14.60
N GLU A 399 -10.03 -15.03 -15.21
CA GLU A 399 -9.06 -15.89 -15.90
C GLU A 399 -7.87 -16.26 -15.01
N SER A 400 -7.37 -15.30 -14.24
CA SER A 400 -6.23 -15.54 -13.37
C SER A 400 -6.23 -14.59 -12.17
N VAL A 401 -5.59 -15.04 -11.08
CA VAL A 401 -5.25 -14.23 -9.92
C VAL A 401 -3.85 -14.58 -9.45
N ARG A 402 -3.06 -13.58 -9.10
CA ARG A 402 -1.75 -13.73 -8.45
C ARG A 402 -1.51 -12.62 -7.45
N GLY A 403 -0.60 -12.85 -6.51
CA GLY A 403 -0.20 -11.87 -5.51
C GLY A 403 1.24 -11.38 -5.69
N PHE A 404 1.54 -10.24 -5.04
CA PHE A 404 2.89 -9.68 -4.92
C PHE A 404 3.09 -9.22 -3.49
N ASP A 405 4.15 -9.67 -2.84
CA ASP A 405 4.50 -9.19 -1.51
C ASP A 405 5.22 -7.84 -1.58
N LEU A 406 4.48 -6.77 -1.90
CA LEU A 406 5.04 -5.43 -1.89
C LEU A 406 5.37 -4.90 -0.49
N PHE A 407 4.90 -5.57 0.55
CA PHE A 407 5.00 -5.11 1.94
C PHE A 407 5.43 -6.26 2.89
N PRO A 408 6.67 -6.78 2.76
CA PRO A 408 7.22 -7.77 3.70
C PRO A 408 7.01 -7.38 5.16
N ALA A 409 6.89 -8.38 6.03
CA ALA A 409 6.60 -8.25 7.47
C ALA A 409 5.25 -7.60 7.82
N THR A 410 4.39 -7.31 6.83
CA THR A 410 3.02 -6.80 7.04
C THR A 410 1.97 -7.80 6.56
N ALA A 411 0.71 -7.56 6.93
CA ALA A 411 -0.43 -8.33 6.42
C ALA A 411 -0.91 -7.91 5.03
N HIS A 412 -0.34 -6.83 4.48
CA HIS A 412 -0.73 -6.32 3.17
C HIS A 412 -0.15 -7.19 2.06
N VAL A 413 -0.94 -7.39 1.03
CA VAL A 413 -0.54 -8.07 -0.20
C VAL A 413 -1.18 -7.35 -1.37
N GLU A 414 -0.43 -7.17 -2.43
CA GLU A 414 -0.95 -6.68 -3.71
C GLU A 414 -1.47 -7.86 -4.50
N ALA A 415 -2.68 -7.74 -5.03
CA ALA A 415 -3.30 -8.77 -5.87
C ALA A 415 -3.55 -8.23 -7.27
N LEU A 416 -3.31 -9.07 -8.28
CA LEU A 416 -3.60 -8.81 -9.68
C LEU A 416 -4.58 -9.86 -10.17
N ALA A 417 -5.72 -9.43 -10.74
CA ALA A 417 -6.64 -10.30 -11.44
C ALA A 417 -6.77 -9.89 -12.92
N VAL A 418 -7.00 -10.88 -13.76
CA VAL A 418 -7.34 -10.69 -15.17
C VAL A 418 -8.73 -11.26 -15.40
N LEU A 419 -9.62 -10.42 -15.97
CA LEU A 419 -10.95 -10.85 -16.38
C LEU A 419 -11.12 -10.59 -17.87
N ALA A 420 -11.91 -11.44 -18.54
CA ALA A 420 -12.31 -11.29 -19.92
C ALA A 420 -13.84 -11.41 -20.06
N ARG A 421 -14.39 -10.78 -21.08
CA ARG A 421 -15.82 -10.83 -21.39
C ARG A 421 -16.12 -11.83 -22.49
#